data_ba62a7dad28df11ff9318febda153d2f
#
_entry.id   ba62a7dad28df11ff9318febda153d2f
#
_cell.length_a   1.000
_cell.length_b   1.000
_cell.length_c   1.000
_cell.angle_alpha   90.00
_cell.angle_beta   90.00
_cell.angle_gamma   90.00
#
_symmetry.space_group_name_H-M   'P 1'
#
loop_
_entity.id
_entity.type
_entity.pdbx_description
1 polymer ?
#
loop_
_entity_poly.entity_id
_entity_poly.type
_entity_poly.pdbx_seq_one_letter_code
_entity_poly.pdbx_strand_id
1 'polypeptide(L)'
;MRIAVGADHAGFALKGPAIAELERLGHTVLDLGTHSDDPVDYPDFAQAVGEAVMRGEADRGLLMCGSGVGASVAANKVPGVRAAVCHDTFSAHQGVEDDDMNVLCLGTRVIGTQLALEVIRAWERAVFSNAERHVRRLGKVRAIEERYQRAGR
;
A
#
# COMPACT_ATOMS: atom_id res chain seq x y z
N MET A 1 -0.61 -2.86 14.44
CA MET A 1 0.46 -2.39 13.53
C MET A 1 0.45 -0.87 13.44
N ARG A 2 1.54 -0.29 12.95
CA ARG A 2 1.60 1.09 12.48
C ARG A 2 1.40 1.09 10.98
N ILE A 3 0.47 1.91 10.48
CA ILE A 3 0.14 1.95 9.05
C ILE A 3 0.33 3.39 8.54
N ALA A 4 1.21 3.56 7.56
CA ALA A 4 1.37 4.83 6.87
C ALA A 4 0.25 4.97 5.83
N VAL A 5 -0.44 6.10 5.84
CA VAL A 5 -1.56 6.38 4.94
C VAL A 5 -1.26 7.63 4.12
N GLY A 6 -1.43 7.53 2.82
CA GLY A 6 -1.29 8.64 1.89
C GLY A 6 -2.38 8.63 0.83
N ALA A 7 -2.71 9.82 0.34
CA ALA A 7 -3.65 10.01 -0.75
C ALA A 7 -3.27 11.25 -1.57
N ASP A 8 -3.63 11.25 -2.85
CA ASP A 8 -3.73 12.51 -3.60
C ASP A 8 -5.12 13.13 -3.43
N HIS A 9 -5.39 14.22 -4.14
CA HIS A 9 -6.67 14.92 -4.07
C HIS A 9 -7.86 14.04 -4.51
N ALA A 10 -7.67 13.11 -5.44
CA ALA A 10 -8.72 12.18 -5.86
C ALA A 10 -9.01 11.10 -4.79
N GLY A 11 -7.98 10.71 -4.03
CA GLY A 11 -8.10 9.74 -2.93
C GLY A 11 -8.53 10.35 -1.60
N PHE A 12 -8.47 11.67 -1.47
CA PHE A 12 -8.66 12.37 -0.20
C PHE A 12 -9.97 12.04 0.52
N ALA A 13 -11.09 11.96 -0.22
CA ALA A 13 -12.40 11.66 0.37
C ALA A 13 -12.47 10.28 1.05
N LEU A 14 -11.68 9.31 0.60
CA LEU A 14 -11.60 7.97 1.22
C LEU A 14 -10.63 7.93 2.41
N LYS A 15 -9.69 8.86 2.50
CA LYS A 15 -8.64 8.83 3.53
C LYS A 15 -9.20 8.87 4.95
N GLY A 16 -10.13 9.78 5.24
CA GLY A 16 -10.78 9.89 6.54
C GLY A 16 -11.47 8.59 6.97
N PRO A 17 -12.40 8.04 6.19
CA PRO A 17 -13.03 6.75 6.47
C PRO A 17 -12.03 5.59 6.64
N ALA A 18 -10.99 5.54 5.83
CA ALA A 18 -9.95 4.50 5.92
C ALA A 18 -9.15 4.60 7.23
N ILE A 19 -8.73 5.80 7.63
CA ILE A 19 -8.05 6.05 8.90
C ILE A 19 -8.93 5.65 10.08
N ALA A 20 -10.19 6.10 10.09
CA ALA A 20 -11.12 5.77 11.16
C ALA A 20 -11.32 4.25 11.31
N GLU A 21 -11.38 3.52 10.20
CA GLU A 21 -11.51 2.06 10.22
C GLU A 21 -10.24 1.38 10.75
N LEU A 22 -9.06 1.81 10.32
CA LEU A 22 -7.79 1.27 10.81
C LEU A 22 -7.62 1.50 12.33
N GLU A 23 -7.96 2.69 12.82
CA GLU A 23 -7.92 3.00 14.24
C GLU A 23 -8.95 2.18 15.03
N ARG A 24 -10.17 1.98 14.50
CA ARG A 24 -11.19 1.11 15.08
C ARG A 24 -10.69 -0.35 15.19
N LEU A 25 -9.87 -0.80 14.26
CA LEU A 25 -9.24 -2.13 14.27
C LEU A 25 -8.00 -2.21 15.19
N GLY A 26 -7.66 -1.12 15.90
CA GLY A 26 -6.57 -1.09 16.86
C GLY A 26 -5.18 -0.78 16.27
N HIS A 27 -5.14 -0.24 15.05
CA HIS A 27 -3.88 0.19 14.45
C HIS A 27 -3.54 1.64 14.80
N THR A 28 -2.25 1.95 14.80
CA THR A 28 -1.75 3.34 14.85
C THR A 28 -1.54 3.82 13.42
N VAL A 29 -2.09 4.99 13.09
CA VAL A 29 -1.97 5.55 11.73
C VAL A 29 -0.96 6.68 11.71
N LEU A 30 -0.07 6.65 10.72
CA LEU A 30 0.81 7.73 10.32
C LEU A 30 0.21 8.39 9.06
N ASP A 31 -0.51 9.49 9.24
CA ASP A 31 -1.13 10.24 8.14
C ASP A 31 -0.08 11.13 7.45
N LEU A 32 0.28 10.77 6.22
CA LEU A 32 1.27 11.47 5.40
C LEU A 32 0.65 12.40 4.34
N GLY A 33 -0.66 12.66 4.41
CA GLY A 33 -1.38 13.58 3.51
C GLY A 33 -1.97 12.83 2.30
N THR A 34 -2.60 13.58 1.34
CA THR A 34 -2.80 15.05 1.42
C THR A 34 -3.83 15.41 2.50
N HIS A 35 -3.94 16.71 2.79
CA HIS A 35 -4.85 17.20 3.84
C HIS A 35 -5.98 18.09 3.29
N SER A 36 -6.15 18.13 1.98
CA SER A 36 -7.24 18.82 1.28
C SER A 36 -7.53 18.15 -0.05
N ASP A 37 -8.56 18.61 -0.73
CA ASP A 37 -8.93 18.22 -2.10
C ASP A 37 -8.30 19.10 -3.19
N ASP A 38 -7.39 19.99 -2.81
CA ASP A 38 -6.59 20.77 -3.76
C ASP A 38 -5.70 19.85 -4.61
N PRO A 39 -5.54 20.12 -5.91
CA PRO A 39 -4.72 19.30 -6.79
C PRO A 39 -3.28 19.13 -6.30
N VAL A 40 -2.85 17.88 -6.18
CA VAL A 40 -1.49 17.49 -5.78
C VAL A 40 -1.05 16.29 -6.62
N ASP A 41 0.23 16.00 -6.61
CA ASP A 41 0.83 14.91 -7.40
C ASP A 41 0.93 13.63 -6.57
N TYR A 42 0.29 12.56 -7.02
CA TYR A 42 0.27 11.27 -6.32
C TYR A 42 1.67 10.67 -6.04
N PRO A 43 2.71 10.87 -6.88
CA PRO A 43 4.02 10.28 -6.62
C PRO A 43 4.65 10.75 -5.31
N ASP A 44 4.42 12.00 -4.91
CA ASP A 44 4.96 12.56 -3.66
C ASP A 44 4.46 11.77 -2.45
N PHE A 45 3.16 11.45 -2.41
CA PHE A 45 2.55 10.68 -1.33
C PHE A 45 2.90 9.20 -1.40
N ALA A 46 3.00 8.64 -2.61
CA ALA A 46 3.44 7.27 -2.82
C ALA A 46 4.88 7.05 -2.34
N GLN A 47 5.77 7.99 -2.63
CA GLN A 47 7.14 7.99 -2.14
C GLN A 47 7.18 8.11 -0.63
N ALA A 48 6.47 9.06 -0.04
CA ALA A 48 6.46 9.28 1.41
C ALA A 48 5.99 8.02 2.17
N VAL A 49 4.91 7.38 1.72
CA VAL A 49 4.41 6.13 2.32
C VAL A 49 5.41 4.99 2.14
N GLY A 50 5.94 4.79 0.92
CA GLY A 50 6.92 3.74 0.66
C GLY A 50 8.18 3.88 1.51
N GLU A 51 8.72 5.09 1.61
CA GLU A 51 9.89 5.37 2.45
C GLU A 51 9.62 5.17 3.93
N ALA A 52 8.44 5.58 4.45
CA ALA A 52 8.06 5.35 5.83
C ALA A 52 8.01 3.85 6.18
N VAL A 53 7.48 3.02 5.28
CA VAL A 53 7.49 1.55 5.44
C VAL A 53 8.93 1.03 5.43
N MET A 54 9.75 1.46 4.49
CA MET A 54 11.12 0.94 4.35
C MET A 54 12.08 1.41 5.45
N ARG A 55 11.80 2.57 6.07
CA ARG A 55 12.55 3.03 7.28
C ARG A 55 12.04 2.39 8.57
N GLY A 56 11.01 1.56 8.53
CA GLY A 56 10.41 0.94 9.71
C GLY A 56 9.61 1.91 10.59
N GLU A 57 9.24 3.07 10.07
CA GLU A 57 8.32 4.03 10.73
C GLU A 57 6.88 3.51 10.71
N ALA A 58 6.54 2.72 9.70
CA ALA A 58 5.30 1.98 9.59
C ALA A 58 5.57 0.52 9.20
N ASP A 59 4.66 -0.36 9.60
CA ASP A 59 4.75 -1.79 9.27
C ASP A 59 4.20 -2.08 7.87
N ARG A 60 3.20 -1.30 7.43
CA ARG A 60 2.57 -1.34 6.10
C ARG A 60 2.13 0.04 5.66
N GLY A 61 1.84 0.16 4.36
CA GLY A 61 1.32 1.38 3.75
C GLY A 61 -0.05 1.18 3.09
N LEU A 62 -0.85 2.25 3.08
CA LEU A 62 -2.11 2.36 2.35
C LEU A 62 -2.10 3.63 1.52
N LEU A 63 -2.33 3.49 0.22
CA LEU A 63 -2.36 4.59 -0.74
C LEU A 63 -3.71 4.65 -1.45
N MET A 64 -4.24 5.85 -1.60
CA MET A 64 -5.48 6.11 -2.30
C MET A 64 -5.31 7.21 -3.35
N CYS A 65 -5.71 6.95 -4.57
CA CYS A 65 -5.78 7.94 -5.64
C CYS A 65 -7.02 7.66 -6.51
N GLY A 66 -7.12 8.23 -7.68
CA GLY A 66 -8.29 8.03 -8.56
C GLY A 66 -8.49 6.59 -9.01
N SER A 67 -7.43 5.91 -9.45
CA SER A 67 -7.46 4.51 -9.91
C SER A 67 -6.67 3.54 -9.04
N GLY A 68 -5.80 4.04 -8.18
CA GLY A 68 -4.80 3.24 -7.45
C GLY A 68 -3.56 2.89 -8.29
N VAL A 69 -3.67 2.95 -9.62
CA VAL A 69 -2.61 2.50 -10.54
C VAL A 69 -1.37 3.37 -10.44
N GLY A 70 -1.52 4.70 -10.58
CA GLY A 70 -0.38 5.62 -10.49
C GLY A 70 0.34 5.54 -9.14
N ALA A 71 -0.40 5.48 -8.04
CA ALA A 71 0.16 5.33 -6.71
C ALA A 71 0.95 4.01 -6.58
N SER A 72 0.43 2.90 -7.12
CA SER A 72 1.11 1.61 -7.12
C SER A 72 2.41 1.65 -7.94
N VAL A 73 2.36 2.24 -9.14
CA VAL A 73 3.55 2.37 -10.00
C VAL A 73 4.64 3.20 -9.29
N ALA A 74 4.27 4.33 -8.70
CA ALA A 74 5.22 5.21 -8.00
C ALA A 74 5.80 4.54 -6.73
N ALA A 75 4.96 3.94 -5.90
CA ALA A 75 5.38 3.28 -4.67
C ALA A 75 6.39 2.15 -4.94
N ASN A 76 6.18 1.37 -6.01
CA ASN A 76 7.11 0.29 -6.41
C ASN A 76 8.47 0.79 -6.93
N LYS A 77 8.67 2.10 -7.08
CA LYS A 77 10.00 2.67 -7.37
C LYS A 77 10.86 2.80 -6.11
N VAL A 78 10.27 2.73 -4.93
CA VAL A 78 11.00 2.70 -3.66
C VAL A 78 11.48 1.28 -3.41
N PRO A 79 12.81 1.05 -3.29
CA PRO A 79 13.37 -0.27 -3.08
C PRO A 79 12.76 -1.00 -1.88
N GLY A 80 12.35 -2.25 -2.07
CA GLY A 80 11.74 -3.07 -1.03
C GLY A 80 10.22 -2.89 -0.88
N VAL A 81 9.62 -1.90 -1.54
CA VAL A 81 8.16 -1.76 -1.60
C VAL A 81 7.58 -2.79 -2.57
N ARG A 82 6.55 -3.47 -2.13
CA ARG A 82 5.70 -4.36 -2.93
C ARG A 82 4.28 -3.85 -2.83
N ALA A 83 3.94 -2.93 -3.72
CA ALA A 83 2.64 -2.30 -3.80
C ALA A 83 1.77 -2.96 -4.88
N ALA A 84 0.52 -3.16 -4.59
CA ALA A 84 -0.45 -3.62 -5.57
C ALA A 84 -1.80 -2.91 -5.44
N VAL A 85 -2.47 -2.73 -6.58
CA VAL A 85 -3.87 -2.31 -6.62
C VAL A 85 -4.74 -3.54 -6.36
N CYS A 86 -5.53 -3.53 -5.30
CA CYS A 86 -6.46 -4.62 -5.00
C CYS A 86 -7.86 -4.04 -4.76
N HIS A 87 -8.79 -4.30 -5.67
CA HIS A 87 -10.17 -3.87 -5.57
C HIS A 87 -11.14 -5.01 -5.20
N ASP A 88 -10.58 -6.10 -4.73
CA ASP A 88 -11.30 -7.26 -4.19
C ASP A 88 -10.60 -7.79 -2.94
N THR A 89 -11.34 -8.49 -2.11
CA THR A 89 -10.83 -9.00 -0.83
C THR A 89 -9.86 -10.16 -1.02
N PHE A 90 -10.03 -10.99 -2.05
CA PHE A 90 -9.13 -12.11 -2.31
C PHE A 90 -7.72 -11.62 -2.66
N SER A 91 -7.58 -10.73 -3.66
CA SER A 91 -6.28 -10.18 -4.04
C SER A 91 -5.60 -9.44 -2.88
N ALA A 92 -6.40 -8.75 -2.05
CA ALA A 92 -5.88 -7.99 -0.92
C ALA A 92 -5.22 -8.88 0.15
N HIS A 93 -5.87 -9.97 0.57
CA HIS A 93 -5.25 -10.88 1.55
C HIS A 93 -4.20 -11.79 0.93
N GLN A 94 -4.48 -12.33 -0.26
CA GLN A 94 -3.56 -13.25 -0.94
C GLN A 94 -2.24 -12.56 -1.31
N GLY A 95 -2.26 -11.29 -1.73
CA GLY A 95 -1.05 -10.53 -2.01
C GLY A 95 -0.12 -10.42 -0.80
N VAL A 96 -0.66 -10.32 0.41
CA VAL A 96 0.13 -10.39 1.64
C VAL A 96 0.60 -11.81 1.91
N GLU A 97 -0.30 -12.78 1.85
CA GLU A 97 -0.03 -14.18 2.20
C GLU A 97 1.03 -14.83 1.32
N ASP A 98 1.02 -14.55 0.02
CA ASP A 98 1.89 -15.19 -0.97
C ASP A 98 3.11 -14.33 -1.35
N ASP A 99 2.96 -13.01 -1.43
CA ASP A 99 3.96 -12.09 -1.99
C ASP A 99 4.51 -11.09 -0.96
N ASP A 100 4.08 -11.19 0.30
CA ASP A 100 4.46 -10.25 1.36
C ASP A 100 4.25 -8.79 0.94
N MET A 101 3.09 -8.52 0.31
CA MET A 101 2.69 -7.19 -0.12
C MET A 101 2.65 -6.24 1.09
N ASN A 102 3.41 -5.16 1.03
CA ASN A 102 3.54 -4.22 2.14
C ASN A 102 2.86 -2.86 1.91
N VAL A 103 2.33 -2.61 0.70
CA VAL A 103 1.55 -1.41 0.39
C VAL A 103 0.32 -1.77 -0.43
N LEU A 104 -0.86 -1.44 0.10
CA LEU A 104 -2.14 -1.58 -0.61
C LEU A 104 -2.47 -0.26 -1.31
N CYS A 105 -2.89 -0.33 -2.58
CA CYS A 105 -3.35 0.82 -3.35
C CYS A 105 -4.82 0.66 -3.75
N LEU A 106 -5.61 1.72 -3.57
CA LEU A 106 -7.03 1.76 -3.87
C LEU A 106 -7.37 2.92 -4.79
N GLY A 107 -8.35 2.72 -5.66
CA GLY A 107 -8.89 3.72 -6.56
C GLY A 107 -10.30 4.15 -6.18
N THR A 108 -10.47 5.42 -5.81
CA THR A 108 -11.77 5.98 -5.39
C THR A 108 -12.77 6.10 -6.52
N ARG A 109 -12.31 6.08 -7.78
CA ARG A 109 -13.14 6.06 -8.98
C ARG A 109 -13.53 4.65 -9.41
N VAL A 110 -12.99 3.63 -8.76
CA VAL A 110 -13.20 2.21 -9.12
C VAL A 110 -14.12 1.53 -8.12
N ILE A 111 -13.91 1.76 -6.82
CA ILE A 111 -14.72 1.17 -5.76
C ILE A 111 -15.28 2.24 -4.81
N GLY A 112 -16.45 1.96 -4.27
CA GLY A 112 -17.05 2.80 -3.22
C GLY A 112 -16.45 2.55 -1.86
N THR A 113 -16.77 3.42 -0.90
CA THR A 113 -16.20 3.42 0.45
C THR A 113 -16.41 2.08 1.17
N GLN A 114 -17.60 1.48 1.09
CA GLN A 114 -17.88 0.23 1.82
C GLN A 114 -17.01 -0.93 1.34
N LEU A 115 -16.89 -1.10 0.02
CA LEU A 115 -16.01 -2.13 -0.53
C LEU A 115 -14.54 -1.83 -0.20
N ALA A 116 -14.12 -0.57 -0.24
CA ALA A 116 -12.76 -0.18 0.16
C ALA A 116 -12.45 -0.59 1.60
N LEU A 117 -13.38 -0.38 2.54
CA LEU A 117 -13.20 -0.79 3.93
C LEU A 117 -13.15 -2.31 4.09
N GLU A 118 -13.94 -3.07 3.31
CA GLU A 118 -13.86 -4.54 3.29
C GLU A 118 -12.50 -5.03 2.77
N VAL A 119 -12.00 -4.41 1.71
CA VAL A 119 -10.67 -4.71 1.16
C VAL A 119 -9.57 -4.41 2.19
N ILE A 120 -9.64 -3.25 2.87
CA ILE A 120 -8.71 -2.89 3.94
C ILE A 120 -8.73 -3.93 5.07
N ARG A 121 -9.91 -4.39 5.51
CA ARG A 121 -10.04 -5.43 6.56
C ARG A 121 -9.43 -6.76 6.13
N ALA A 122 -9.60 -7.15 4.87
CA ALA A 122 -8.99 -8.37 4.35
C ALA A 122 -7.46 -8.29 4.32
N TRP A 123 -6.92 -7.14 3.89
CA TRP A 123 -5.51 -6.88 3.77
C TRP A 123 -4.79 -6.74 5.13
N GLU A 124 -5.37 -5.98 6.07
CA GLU A 124 -4.67 -5.64 7.32
C GLU A 124 -4.42 -6.86 8.21
N ARG A 125 -5.38 -7.80 8.24
CA ARG A 125 -5.29 -9.04 9.04
C ARG A 125 -4.46 -10.15 8.41
N ALA A 126 -4.15 -10.05 7.13
CA ALA A 126 -3.39 -11.07 6.42
C ALA A 126 -1.93 -11.09 6.90
N VAL A 127 -1.34 -12.28 6.90
CA VAL A 127 0.05 -12.51 7.33
C VAL A 127 0.77 -13.33 6.27
N PHE A 128 2.02 -13.00 5.97
CA PHE A 128 2.84 -13.78 5.05
C PHE A 128 2.92 -15.23 5.50
N SER A 129 2.62 -16.14 4.59
CA SER A 129 2.46 -17.57 4.91
C SER A 129 3.75 -18.26 5.35
N ASN A 130 4.91 -17.71 4.95
CA ASN A 130 6.23 -18.33 5.10
C ASN A 130 6.34 -19.75 4.51
N ALA A 131 5.39 -20.17 3.65
CA ALA A 131 5.51 -21.43 2.93
C ALA A 131 6.75 -21.41 2.03
N GLU A 132 7.49 -22.52 1.95
CA GLU A 132 8.74 -22.63 1.20
C GLU A 132 8.64 -22.06 -0.23
N ARG A 133 7.56 -22.40 -0.95
CA ARG A 133 7.33 -21.89 -2.31
C ARG A 133 7.18 -20.37 -2.36
N HIS A 134 6.54 -19.75 -1.34
CA HIS A 134 6.34 -18.30 -1.28
C HIS A 134 7.64 -17.58 -0.91
N VAL A 135 8.39 -18.10 0.06
CA VAL A 135 9.73 -17.60 0.40
C VAL A 135 10.66 -17.65 -0.81
N ARG A 136 10.69 -18.77 -1.54
CA ARG A 136 11.51 -18.92 -2.74
C ARG A 136 11.11 -17.93 -3.84
N ARG A 137 9.82 -17.75 -4.10
CA ARG A 137 9.32 -16.81 -5.13
C ARG A 137 9.62 -15.36 -4.74
N LEU A 138 9.36 -14.98 -3.51
CA LEU A 138 9.68 -13.65 -2.99
C LEU A 138 11.20 -13.38 -3.07
N GLY A 139 12.04 -14.36 -2.78
CA GLY A 139 13.49 -14.25 -2.96
C GLY A 139 13.89 -13.95 -4.40
N LYS A 140 13.19 -14.51 -5.40
CA LYS A 140 13.42 -14.20 -6.82
C LYS A 140 13.00 -12.77 -7.18
N VAL A 141 11.90 -12.26 -6.62
CA VAL A 141 11.46 -10.87 -6.82
C VAL A 141 12.52 -9.91 -6.27
N ARG A 142 13.03 -10.16 -5.07
CA ARG A 142 14.11 -9.37 -4.46
C ARG A 142 15.39 -9.40 -5.30
N ALA A 143 15.77 -10.56 -5.83
CA ALA A 143 16.94 -10.69 -6.69
C ALA A 143 16.82 -9.90 -8.01
N ILE A 144 15.60 -9.80 -8.57
CA ILE A 144 15.35 -8.94 -9.74
C ILE A 144 15.59 -7.48 -9.37
N GLU A 145 14.99 -7.01 -8.27
CA GLU A 145 15.15 -5.64 -7.81
C GLU A 145 16.61 -5.27 -7.58
N GLU A 146 17.38 -6.08 -6.84
CA GLU A 146 18.79 -5.86 -6.55
C GLU A 146 19.64 -5.78 -7.83
N ARG A 147 19.35 -6.63 -8.81
CA ARG A 147 20.09 -6.65 -10.09
C ARG A 147 19.97 -5.32 -10.81
N TYR A 148 18.76 -4.79 -10.92
CA TYR A 148 18.51 -3.57 -11.68
C TYR A 148 18.87 -2.30 -10.93
N GLN A 149 18.84 -2.30 -9.61
CA GLN A 149 19.37 -1.21 -8.80
C GLN A 149 20.89 -1.06 -8.95
N ARG A 150 21.65 -2.17 -9.02
CA ARG A 150 23.10 -2.15 -9.22
C ARG A 150 23.49 -1.70 -10.63
N ALA A 151 22.69 -2.02 -11.64
CA ALA A 151 22.96 -1.67 -13.01
C ALA A 151 22.74 -0.18 -13.34
N GLY A 152 22.02 0.57 -12.48
CA GLY A 152 21.76 2.00 -12.63
C GLY A 152 22.73 2.92 -11.88
N ARG A 153 23.82 2.37 -11.31
CA ARG A 153 24.86 3.14 -10.61
C ARG A 153 26.11 3.29 -11.44
#